data_7f5ba9175a1b2fa601beead886a7dc6a
#
_entry.id   7f5ba9175a1b2fa601beead886a7dc6a
#
_cell.length_a   1.000
_cell.length_b   1.000
_cell.length_c   1.000
_cell.angle_alpha   90.00
_cell.angle_beta   90.00
_cell.angle_gamma   90.00
#
_symmetry.space_group_name_H-M   'P 1'
#
loop_
_entity.id
_entity.type
_entity.pdbx_description
1 polymer ?
#
loop_
_entity_poly.entity_id
_entity_poly.type
_entity_poly.pdbx_seq_one_letter_code
_entity_poly.pdbx_strand_id
1 'polypeptide(L)'
;MQQTLSNKLSAVMREEQQDPFSGILSHEEKVDLVPSNLDLSTLEMSLVTAMSRESVMKNYLSQVKDRYDYVLIDCMPSLGMVTLNALAAADSVIIPVQAQYLPGKGMTQLLSTIAKVKKHTNRNLTIDGILLTLVDGRTNLAKSTVR
;
A
#
# COMPACT_ATOMS: atom_id res chain seq x y z
N MET A 1 4.01 14.15 20.70
CA MET A 1 4.56 13.01 19.93
C MET A 1 3.77 12.93 18.64
N GLN A 2 4.41 12.93 17.49
CA GLN A 2 3.72 12.89 16.20
C GLN A 2 3.07 11.51 16.01
N GLN A 3 1.77 11.47 15.71
CA GLN A 3 1.10 10.22 15.41
C GLN A 3 1.41 9.78 13.98
N THR A 4 1.68 8.48 13.83
CA THR A 4 2.10 7.87 12.58
C THR A 4 1.11 6.76 12.18
N LEU A 5 1.25 6.24 10.97
CA LEU A 5 0.44 5.10 10.50
C LEU A 5 0.50 3.91 11.47
N SER A 6 1.68 3.62 12.06
CA SER A 6 1.80 2.54 13.04
C SER A 6 0.92 2.74 14.27
N ASN A 7 0.79 3.99 14.77
CA ASN A 7 -0.11 4.29 15.87
C ASN A 7 -1.58 4.06 15.49
N LYS A 8 -1.98 4.48 14.29
CA LYS A 8 -3.34 4.30 13.78
C LYS A 8 -3.73 2.83 13.67
N LEU A 9 -2.86 2.05 13.03
CA LEU A 9 -3.12 0.62 12.86
C LEU A 9 -3.09 -0.13 14.21
N SER A 10 -2.20 0.27 15.13
CA SER A 10 -2.17 -0.29 16.49
C SER A 10 -3.45 -0.01 17.27
N ALA A 11 -4.01 1.20 17.17
CA ALA A 11 -5.27 1.56 17.81
C ALA A 11 -6.44 0.70 17.26
N VAL A 12 -6.49 0.51 15.94
CA VAL A 12 -7.49 -0.39 15.31
C VAL A 12 -7.35 -1.82 15.84
N MET A 13 -6.11 -2.35 15.94
CA MET A 13 -5.86 -3.71 16.44
C MET A 13 -6.28 -3.90 17.89
N ARG A 14 -6.21 -2.83 18.71
CA ARG A 14 -6.58 -2.85 20.13
C ARG A 14 -8.01 -2.40 20.39
N GLU A 15 -8.76 -2.07 19.33
CA GLU A 15 -10.12 -1.53 19.42
C GLU A 15 -10.18 -0.24 20.28
N GLU A 16 -9.10 0.54 20.27
CA GLU A 16 -9.00 1.79 21.01
C GLU A 16 -9.76 2.90 20.27
N GLN A 17 -10.57 3.66 21.00
CA GLN A 17 -11.20 4.86 20.45
C GLN A 17 -10.16 5.96 20.29
N GLN A 18 -9.87 6.32 19.04
CA GLN A 18 -8.96 7.39 18.69
C GLN A 18 -9.56 8.21 17.54
N ASP A 19 -9.35 9.54 17.56
CA ASP A 19 -9.67 10.36 16.40
C ASP A 19 -8.88 9.89 15.17
N PRO A 20 -9.54 9.38 14.12
CA PRO A 20 -8.85 8.82 12.96
C PRO A 20 -8.07 9.88 12.17
N PHE A 21 -8.41 11.17 12.31
CA PHE A 21 -7.75 12.28 11.63
C PHE A 21 -6.57 12.86 12.41
N SER A 22 -6.41 12.53 13.69
CA SER A 22 -5.29 13.05 14.49
C SER A 22 -3.94 12.65 13.89
N GLY A 23 -3.00 13.62 13.78
CA GLY A 23 -1.67 13.38 13.23
C GLY A 23 -1.59 13.29 11.70
N ILE A 24 -2.69 13.49 10.99
CA ILE A 24 -2.66 13.75 9.54
C ILE A 24 -2.04 15.13 9.32
N LEU A 25 -1.06 15.20 8.42
CA LEU A 25 -0.34 16.43 8.07
C LEU A 25 -0.93 16.98 6.79
N SER A 26 -1.47 18.21 6.86
CA SER A 26 -2.00 18.88 5.68
C SER A 26 -0.91 19.73 5.00
N HIS A 27 -0.86 19.68 3.68
CA HIS A 27 0.05 20.47 2.84
C HIS A 27 -0.72 21.51 2.01
N GLU A 28 -0.05 22.61 1.64
CA GLU A 28 -0.62 23.72 0.87
C GLU A 28 -1.23 23.28 -0.46
N GLU A 29 -0.71 22.24 -1.08
CA GLU A 29 -1.17 21.69 -2.37
C GLU A 29 -2.45 20.84 -2.23
N LYS A 30 -3.18 20.93 -1.14
CA LYS A 30 -4.39 20.14 -0.84
C LYS A 30 -4.11 18.64 -0.78
N VAL A 31 -2.94 18.26 -0.32
CA VAL A 31 -2.55 16.89 -0.06
C VAL A 31 -2.38 16.70 1.44
N ASP A 32 -3.01 15.68 1.97
CA ASP A 32 -2.84 15.27 3.34
C ASP A 32 -1.93 14.03 3.40
N LEU A 33 -1.07 13.96 4.41
CA LEU A 33 -0.11 12.87 4.59
C LEU A 33 -0.32 12.20 5.94
N VAL A 34 -0.44 10.88 5.94
CA VAL A 34 -0.25 10.06 7.15
C VAL A 34 1.21 9.59 7.17
N PRO A 35 2.05 10.13 8.05
CA PRO A 35 3.45 9.77 8.07
C PRO A 35 3.66 8.35 8.59
N SER A 36 4.72 7.71 8.13
CA SER A 36 5.18 6.42 8.64
C SER A 36 6.60 6.55 9.22
N ASN A 37 6.98 5.61 10.07
CA ASN A 37 8.28 5.56 10.70
C ASN A 37 8.73 4.10 10.92
N LEU A 38 9.89 3.90 11.56
CA LEU A 38 10.45 2.58 11.83
C LEU A 38 9.54 1.67 12.68
N ASP A 39 8.63 2.26 13.47
CA ASP A 39 7.70 1.48 14.31
C ASP A 39 6.76 0.62 13.46
N LEU A 40 6.59 0.95 12.16
CA LEU A 40 5.80 0.16 11.23
C LEU A 40 6.37 -1.26 11.05
N SER A 41 7.69 -1.42 11.13
CA SER A 41 8.34 -2.74 11.08
C SER A 41 8.02 -3.58 12.33
N THR A 42 7.94 -2.94 13.50
CA THR A 42 7.52 -3.62 14.73
C THR A 42 6.05 -4.01 14.68
N LEU A 43 5.21 -3.13 14.14
CA LEU A 43 3.80 -3.40 13.92
C LEU A 43 3.59 -4.59 12.97
N GLU A 44 4.41 -4.73 11.94
CA GLU A 44 4.34 -5.85 11.01
C GLU A 44 4.46 -7.20 11.72
N MET A 45 5.37 -7.30 12.70
CA MET A 45 5.50 -8.50 13.54
C MET A 45 4.24 -8.76 14.37
N SER A 46 3.64 -7.71 14.91
CA SER A 46 2.42 -7.81 15.72
C SER A 46 1.21 -8.22 14.85
N LEU A 47 1.14 -7.76 13.60
CA LEU A 47 0.10 -8.15 12.66
C LEU A 47 0.08 -9.65 12.37
N VAL A 48 1.22 -10.33 12.39
CA VAL A 48 1.30 -11.77 12.09
C VAL A 48 0.42 -12.60 13.02
N THR A 49 0.29 -12.19 14.27
CA THR A 49 -0.48 -12.91 15.30
C THR A 49 -1.85 -12.31 15.58
N ALA A 50 -2.19 -11.17 14.96
CA ALA A 50 -3.45 -10.48 15.19
C ALA A 50 -4.63 -11.20 14.53
N MET A 51 -5.80 -11.11 15.17
CA MET A 51 -7.07 -11.50 14.55
C MET A 51 -7.42 -10.51 13.42
N SER A 52 -8.03 -11.02 12.35
CA SER A 52 -8.42 -10.22 11.17
C SER A 52 -7.28 -9.35 10.63
N ARG A 53 -6.06 -9.82 10.75
CA ARG A 53 -4.81 -9.13 10.46
C ARG A 53 -4.73 -8.51 9.06
N GLU A 54 -5.46 -9.04 8.10
CA GLU A 54 -5.49 -8.55 6.72
C GLU A 54 -6.41 -7.32 6.52
N SER A 55 -7.26 -7.00 7.49
CA SER A 55 -8.26 -5.94 7.38
C SER A 55 -7.98 -4.70 8.23
N VAL A 56 -6.88 -4.68 8.97
CA VAL A 56 -6.56 -3.58 9.91
C VAL A 56 -6.46 -2.24 9.20
N MET A 57 -5.74 -2.18 8.07
CA MET A 57 -5.63 -0.96 7.27
C MET A 57 -6.97 -0.57 6.63
N LYS A 58 -7.73 -1.53 6.13
CA LYS A 58 -9.06 -1.28 5.58
C LYS A 58 -9.99 -0.67 6.63
N ASN A 59 -9.95 -1.16 7.86
CA ASN A 59 -10.75 -0.63 8.95
C ASN A 59 -10.34 0.80 9.33
N TYR A 60 -9.05 1.12 9.31
CA TYR A 60 -8.59 2.50 9.47
C TYR A 60 -9.07 3.40 8.32
N LEU A 61 -8.81 3.01 7.08
CA LEU A 61 -9.15 3.81 5.91
C LEU A 61 -10.65 4.03 5.76
N SER A 62 -11.49 3.08 6.17
CA SER A 62 -12.95 3.25 6.15
C SER A 62 -13.45 4.42 7.00
N GLN A 63 -12.66 4.88 7.98
CA GLN A 63 -13.00 6.00 8.86
C GLN A 63 -12.61 7.37 8.27
N VAL A 64 -11.69 7.39 7.30
CA VAL A 64 -11.11 8.65 6.78
C VAL A 64 -11.36 8.89 5.29
N LYS A 65 -11.55 7.84 4.50
CA LYS A 65 -11.57 7.90 3.03
C LYS A 65 -12.63 8.83 2.44
N ASP A 66 -13.76 8.99 3.10
CA ASP A 66 -14.88 9.80 2.59
C ASP A 66 -14.57 11.31 2.52
N ARG A 67 -13.43 11.74 3.08
CA ARG A 67 -12.92 13.13 2.98
C ARG A 67 -12.02 13.36 1.77
N TYR A 68 -11.66 12.32 1.03
CA TYR A 68 -10.66 12.39 -0.03
C TYR A 68 -11.21 11.84 -1.34
N ASP A 69 -10.86 12.48 -2.44
CA ASP A 69 -11.17 11.97 -3.78
C ASP A 69 -10.31 10.74 -4.11
N TYR A 70 -9.05 10.73 -3.62
CA TYR A 70 -8.10 9.64 -3.80
C TYR A 70 -7.32 9.39 -2.52
N VAL A 71 -7.02 8.12 -2.24
CA VAL A 71 -6.10 7.69 -1.19
C VAL A 71 -4.99 6.87 -1.84
N LEU A 72 -3.76 7.37 -1.77
CA LEU A 72 -2.58 6.69 -2.29
C LEU A 72 -1.84 5.99 -1.15
N ILE A 73 -1.57 4.70 -1.32
CA ILE A 73 -0.81 3.91 -0.36
C ILE A 73 0.55 3.58 -0.99
N ASP A 74 1.59 4.29 -0.55
CA ASP A 74 2.97 4.00 -0.96
C ASP A 74 3.48 2.78 -0.20
N CYS A 75 3.80 1.72 -0.92
CA CYS A 75 4.21 0.44 -0.35
C CYS A 75 5.70 0.18 -0.55
N MET A 76 6.35 -0.35 0.48
CA MET A 76 7.70 -0.89 0.33
C MET A 76 7.73 -2.06 -0.66
N PRO A 77 8.87 -2.31 -1.32
CA PRO A 77 9.03 -3.45 -2.25
C PRO A 77 9.17 -4.78 -1.49
N SER A 78 8.28 -5.03 -0.53
CA SER A 78 8.20 -6.26 0.25
C SER A 78 6.78 -6.82 0.18
N LEU A 79 6.62 -8.11 0.36
CA LEU A 79 5.30 -8.78 0.38
C LEU A 79 4.93 -9.19 1.83
N GLY A 80 5.28 -8.35 2.79
CA GLY A 80 4.96 -8.53 4.20
C GLY A 80 3.49 -8.21 4.54
N MET A 81 3.16 -8.32 5.83
CA MET A 81 1.78 -8.13 6.32
C MET A 81 1.25 -6.71 6.08
N VAL A 82 2.10 -5.68 6.11
CA VAL A 82 1.69 -4.30 5.82
C VAL A 82 1.28 -4.16 4.35
N THR A 83 2.06 -4.73 3.42
CA THR A 83 1.72 -4.73 1.99
C THR A 83 0.44 -5.54 1.72
N LEU A 84 0.25 -6.68 2.38
CA LEU A 84 -1.00 -7.44 2.27
C LEU A 84 -2.20 -6.64 2.77
N ASN A 85 -2.05 -5.87 3.86
CA ASN A 85 -3.06 -4.95 4.35
C ASN A 85 -3.39 -3.84 3.35
N ALA A 86 -2.39 -3.27 2.69
CA ALA A 86 -2.58 -2.27 1.65
C ALA A 86 -3.39 -2.85 0.47
N LEU A 87 -3.01 -4.02 -0.03
CA LEU A 87 -3.73 -4.71 -1.11
C LEU A 87 -5.16 -5.11 -0.70
N ALA A 88 -5.37 -5.49 0.56
CA ALA A 88 -6.70 -5.83 1.08
C ALA A 88 -7.61 -4.60 1.19
N ALA A 89 -7.04 -3.42 1.39
CA ALA A 89 -7.77 -2.16 1.54
C ALA A 89 -7.98 -1.41 0.22
N ALA A 90 -7.12 -1.62 -0.78
CA ALA A 90 -7.12 -0.87 -2.03
C ALA A 90 -8.24 -1.30 -2.98
N ASP A 91 -8.68 -0.38 -3.83
CA ASP A 91 -9.57 -0.66 -4.95
C ASP A 91 -8.77 -1.14 -6.17
N SER A 92 -7.59 -0.54 -6.39
CA SER A 92 -6.71 -0.90 -7.51
C SER A 92 -5.22 -0.78 -7.16
N VAL A 93 -4.39 -1.33 -8.03
CA VAL A 93 -2.92 -1.33 -7.90
C VAL A 93 -2.30 -0.80 -9.18
N ILE A 94 -1.38 0.16 -9.03
CA ILE A 94 -0.43 0.55 -10.08
C ILE A 94 0.93 -0.03 -9.71
N ILE A 95 1.59 -0.70 -10.67
CA ILE A 95 2.88 -1.35 -10.44
C ILE A 95 3.98 -0.54 -11.11
N PRO A 96 4.77 0.26 -10.37
CA PRO A 96 5.90 0.97 -10.94
C PRO A 96 7.05 0.01 -11.24
N VAL A 97 7.60 0.10 -12.46
CA VAL A 97 8.70 -0.74 -12.93
C VAL A 97 9.73 0.11 -13.64
N GLN A 98 11.00 -0.07 -13.32
CA GLN A 98 12.07 0.57 -14.08
C GLN A 98 12.26 -0.14 -15.41
N ALA A 99 12.30 0.63 -16.51
CA ALA A 99 12.39 0.08 -17.86
C ALA A 99 13.63 -0.79 -18.13
N GLN A 100 14.71 -0.60 -17.35
CA GLN A 100 15.97 -1.36 -17.47
C GLN A 100 15.94 -2.70 -16.69
N TYR A 101 15.00 -2.85 -15.77
CA TYR A 101 14.85 -4.05 -14.94
C TYR A 101 13.52 -4.74 -15.24
N LEU A 102 13.42 -5.36 -16.42
CA LEU A 102 12.28 -6.23 -16.69
C LEU A 102 12.22 -7.36 -15.66
N PRO A 103 11.13 -7.44 -14.95
CA PRO A 103 11.06 -8.15 -13.71
C PRO A 103 10.99 -9.66 -13.95
N GLY A 104 12.05 -10.34 -13.59
CA GLY A 104 12.03 -11.79 -13.45
C GLY A 104 11.14 -12.23 -12.27
N LYS A 105 11.74 -12.92 -11.32
CA LYS A 105 11.03 -13.58 -10.20
C LYS A 105 10.17 -12.63 -9.33
N GLY A 106 10.58 -11.37 -9.12
CA GLY A 106 9.88 -10.43 -8.26
C GLY A 106 8.49 -10.07 -8.75
N MET A 107 8.33 -9.78 -10.04
CA MET A 107 7.02 -9.47 -10.64
C MET A 107 6.08 -10.68 -10.59
N THR A 108 6.58 -11.85 -10.93
CA THR A 108 5.78 -13.09 -10.85
C THR A 108 5.28 -13.33 -9.42
N GLN A 109 6.12 -13.09 -8.42
CA GLN A 109 5.74 -13.22 -7.03
C GLN A 109 4.70 -12.18 -6.61
N LEU A 110 4.86 -10.90 -7.03
CA LEU A 110 3.89 -9.84 -6.78
C LEU A 110 2.53 -10.17 -7.40
N LEU A 111 2.49 -10.53 -8.68
CA LEU A 111 1.25 -10.89 -9.38
C LEU A 111 0.57 -12.10 -8.74
N SER A 112 1.34 -13.11 -8.32
CA SER A 112 0.81 -14.26 -7.57
C SER A 112 0.20 -13.82 -6.23
N THR A 113 0.83 -12.89 -5.52
CA THR A 113 0.33 -12.37 -4.26
C THR A 113 -0.96 -11.56 -4.46
N ILE A 114 -1.00 -10.68 -5.46
CA ILE A 114 -2.21 -9.93 -5.83
C ILE A 114 -3.36 -10.89 -6.16
N ALA A 115 -3.08 -11.96 -6.93
CA ALA A 115 -4.08 -12.97 -7.28
C ALA A 115 -4.64 -13.69 -6.04
N LYS A 116 -3.78 -14.00 -5.06
CA LYS A 116 -4.20 -14.61 -3.77
C LYS A 116 -5.07 -13.65 -2.96
N VAL A 117 -4.66 -12.38 -2.83
CA VAL A 117 -5.45 -11.35 -2.15
C VAL A 117 -6.80 -11.18 -2.82
N LYS A 118 -6.83 -11.08 -4.14
CA LYS A 118 -8.08 -11.00 -4.92
C LYS A 118 -8.99 -12.20 -4.68
N LYS A 119 -8.44 -13.39 -4.60
CA LYS A 119 -9.23 -14.61 -4.40
C LYS A 119 -9.81 -14.74 -2.99
N HIS A 120 -9.04 -14.36 -1.96
CA HIS A 120 -9.35 -14.72 -0.57
C HIS A 120 -9.78 -13.53 0.30
N THR A 121 -9.33 -12.31 0.00
CA THR A 121 -9.47 -11.16 0.90
C THR A 121 -10.19 -9.98 0.26
N ASN A 122 -9.82 -9.61 -0.99
CA ASN A 122 -10.38 -8.44 -1.68
C ASN A 122 -10.74 -8.79 -3.13
N ARG A 123 -11.93 -9.28 -3.36
CA ARG A 123 -12.41 -9.75 -4.68
C ARG A 123 -12.50 -8.64 -5.73
N ASN A 124 -12.64 -7.39 -5.29
CA ASN A 124 -12.80 -6.24 -6.18
C ASN A 124 -11.46 -5.62 -6.60
N LEU A 125 -10.33 -6.07 -6.01
CA LEU A 125 -9.02 -5.53 -6.34
C LEU A 125 -8.72 -5.68 -7.84
N THR A 126 -8.35 -4.59 -8.49
CA THR A 126 -7.93 -4.57 -9.91
C THR A 126 -6.47 -4.17 -10.05
N ILE A 127 -5.87 -4.49 -11.18
CA ILE A 127 -4.58 -3.95 -11.59
C ILE A 127 -4.86 -2.92 -12.66
N ASP A 128 -4.62 -1.64 -12.39
CA ASP A 128 -4.84 -0.55 -13.36
C ASP A 128 -3.76 -0.55 -14.43
N GLY A 129 -2.56 -0.98 -14.09
CA GLY A 129 -1.49 -1.12 -15.07
C GLY A 129 -0.09 -1.18 -14.47
N ILE A 130 0.88 -1.26 -15.39
CA ILE A 130 2.30 -1.16 -15.09
C ILE A 130 2.77 0.22 -15.52
N LEU A 131 3.33 0.99 -14.58
CA LEU A 131 3.91 2.30 -14.84
C LEU A 131 5.42 2.16 -15.07
N LEU A 132 5.85 2.37 -16.30
CA LEU A 132 7.29 2.38 -16.59
C LEU A 132 7.91 3.68 -16.08
N THR A 133 8.95 3.52 -15.25
CA THR A 133 9.72 4.63 -14.69
C THR A 133 11.16 4.61 -15.23
N LEU A 134 11.86 5.76 -15.16
CA LEU A 134 13.26 5.90 -15.59
C LEU A 134 13.50 5.42 -17.02
N VAL A 135 12.59 5.75 -17.93
CA VAL A 135 12.65 5.35 -19.35
C VAL A 135 13.65 6.22 -20.10
N ASP A 136 14.77 5.63 -20.56
CA ASP A 136 15.66 6.28 -21.53
C ASP A 136 15.28 5.78 -22.94
N GLY A 137 14.55 6.60 -23.70
CA GLY A 137 14.09 6.28 -25.05
C GLY A 137 15.19 6.04 -26.10
N ARG A 138 16.46 6.27 -25.74
CA ARG A 138 17.63 6.01 -26.60
C ARG A 138 18.06 4.54 -26.57
N THR A 139 17.64 3.77 -25.56
CA THR A 139 18.02 2.36 -25.41
C THR A 139 17.08 1.43 -26.16
N ASN A 140 17.63 0.39 -26.79
CA ASN A 140 16.84 -0.66 -27.46
C ASN A 140 15.95 -1.44 -26.47
N LEU A 141 16.38 -1.55 -25.22
CA LEU A 141 15.63 -2.21 -24.16
C LEU A 141 14.33 -1.45 -23.84
N ALA A 142 14.41 -0.11 -23.72
CA ALA A 142 13.21 0.71 -23.50
C ALA A 142 12.20 0.58 -24.67
N LYS A 143 12.69 0.51 -25.91
CA LYS A 143 11.83 0.34 -27.10
C LYS A 143 11.14 -1.02 -27.17
N SER A 144 11.75 -2.07 -26.65
CA SER A 144 11.14 -3.42 -26.62
C SER A 144 10.15 -3.61 -25.47
N THR A 145 10.24 -2.79 -24.42
CA THR A 145 9.38 -2.89 -23.22
C THR A 145 8.05 -2.15 -23.40
N VAL A 146 7.99 -1.17 -24.32
CA VAL A 146 6.79 -0.35 -24.60
C VAL A 146 5.86 -1.02 -25.64
N ARG A 147 6.25 -2.16 -26.21
CA ARG A 147 5.40 -2.98 -27.11
C ARG A 147 4.71 -4.10 -26.33
#